data_31f902968e4475f3d7c7b9b166884244
#
_entry.id   31f902968e4475f3d7c7b9b166884244
#
_cell.length_a   1.000
_cell.length_b   1.000
_cell.length_c   1.000
_cell.angle_alpha   90.00
_cell.angle_beta   90.00
_cell.angle_gamma   90.00
#
_symmetry.space_group_name_H-M   'P 1'
#
loop_
_entity.id
_entity.type
_entity.pdbx_description
1 polymer ?
#
loop_
_entity_poly.entity_id
_entity_poly.type
_entity_poly.pdbx_seq_one_letter_code
_entity_poly.pdbx_strand_id
1 'polypeptide(L)'
;MLVGSNLFFKDIEGFTSKDIDILEFVDVPTDFKNVRQFKFPDKCVFQWRKMPIDELIDITLFRNFPMEIGKFLVPEFIKEFKLSIDDLKRLKPIITKLDDKHKYEEVIYNAYIENNDFILTDKQRQNAFETYTMYRNINKIKK
;
A
#
# COMPACT_ATOMS: atom_id res chain seq x y z
N MET A 1 -8.39 4.35 7.97
CA MET A 1 -7.45 3.27 8.37
C MET A 1 -6.02 3.67 8.02
N LEU A 2 -5.08 3.24 8.82
CA LEU A 2 -3.66 3.46 8.55
C LEU A 2 -3.21 2.61 7.35
N VAL A 3 -2.45 3.20 6.45
CA VAL A 3 -1.92 2.51 5.27
C VAL A 3 -0.45 2.89 5.05
N GLY A 4 0.20 2.25 4.08
CA GLY A 4 1.57 2.58 3.68
C GLY A 4 2.64 2.09 4.65
N SER A 5 3.81 2.69 4.57
CA SER A 5 4.99 2.24 5.32
C SER A 5 4.81 2.31 6.83
N ASN A 6 4.07 3.30 7.34
CA ASN A 6 3.79 3.40 8.77
C ASN A 6 3.03 2.18 9.30
N LEU A 7 2.10 1.64 8.54
CA LEU A 7 1.36 0.45 8.96
C LEU A 7 2.30 -0.74 9.17
N PHE A 8 3.22 -0.95 8.24
CA PHE A 8 4.06 -2.14 8.24
C PHE A 8 5.28 -2.02 9.13
N PHE A 9 5.81 -0.81 9.32
CA PHE A 9 7.14 -0.62 9.91
C PHE A 9 7.20 0.28 11.14
N LYS A 10 6.08 0.85 11.59
CA LYS A 10 6.08 1.87 12.68
C LYS A 10 6.73 1.42 13.97
N ASP A 11 6.71 0.12 14.27
CA ASP A 11 7.29 -0.45 15.49
C ASP A 11 8.66 -1.06 15.29
N ILE A 12 9.25 -0.91 14.10
CA ILE A 12 10.59 -1.39 13.80
C ILE A 12 11.60 -0.30 14.16
N GLU A 13 12.62 -0.68 14.91
CA GLU A 13 13.71 0.24 15.29
C GLU A 13 14.39 0.78 14.04
N GLY A 14 14.60 2.09 14.02
CA GLY A 14 15.23 2.77 12.88
C GLY A 14 14.26 3.23 11.80
N PHE A 15 12.97 2.91 11.91
CA PHE A 15 11.99 3.37 10.94
C PHE A 15 11.66 4.85 11.16
N THR A 16 11.70 5.62 10.05
CA THR A 16 11.27 7.02 10.02
C THR A 16 10.46 7.27 8.77
N SER A 17 9.48 8.16 8.85
CA SER A 17 8.72 8.60 7.69
C SER A 17 8.40 10.09 7.79
N LYS A 18 8.11 10.70 6.63
CA LYS A 18 7.75 12.13 6.55
C LYS A 18 6.34 12.39 7.07
N ASP A 19 5.43 11.49 6.80
CA ASP A 19 4.01 11.67 7.09
C ASP A 19 3.36 10.32 7.39
N ILE A 20 2.12 10.39 7.83
CA ILE A 20 1.31 9.21 8.13
C ILE A 20 0.21 9.13 7.08
N ASP A 21 0.16 8.03 6.34
CA ASP A 21 -0.84 7.81 5.30
C ASP A 21 -2.10 7.18 5.89
N ILE A 22 -3.23 7.82 5.64
CA ILE A 22 -4.54 7.38 6.14
C ILE A 22 -5.51 7.25 4.95
N LEU A 23 -6.21 6.12 4.89
CA LEU A 23 -7.26 5.90 3.91
C LEU A 23 -8.63 6.03 4.58
N GLU A 24 -9.47 6.85 3.99
CA GLU A 24 -10.84 7.09 4.43
C GLU A 24 -11.81 6.76 3.32
N PHE A 25 -12.79 5.88 3.58
CA PHE A 25 -13.87 5.62 2.64
C PHE A 25 -15.04 6.55 2.91
N VAL A 26 -15.48 7.24 1.88
CA VAL A 26 -16.57 8.22 1.94
C VAL A 26 -17.58 7.92 0.84
N ASP A 27 -18.83 8.39 1.02
CA ASP A 27 -19.85 8.22 -0.03
C ASP A 27 -19.53 9.09 -1.24
N VAL A 28 -19.12 10.34 -1.01
CA VAL A 28 -18.73 11.28 -2.06
C VAL A 28 -17.46 12.00 -1.60
N PRO A 29 -16.37 11.93 -2.37
CA PRO A 29 -15.15 12.69 -2.04
C PRO A 29 -15.44 14.19 -1.95
N THR A 30 -14.85 14.86 -0.97
CA THR A 30 -15.10 16.28 -0.70
C THR A 30 -14.34 17.22 -1.63
N ASP A 31 -13.35 16.72 -2.35
CA ASP A 31 -12.57 17.52 -3.29
C ASP A 31 -12.53 16.82 -4.66
N PHE A 32 -13.22 17.40 -5.64
CA PHE A 32 -13.31 16.84 -6.98
C PHE A 32 -12.01 16.97 -7.80
N LYS A 33 -11.18 17.95 -7.48
CA LYS A 33 -9.91 18.14 -8.19
C LYS A 33 -8.86 17.17 -7.69
N ASN A 34 -8.97 16.77 -6.43
CA ASN A 34 -8.00 15.93 -5.75
C ASN A 34 -8.74 14.91 -4.91
N VAL A 35 -9.62 14.17 -5.57
CA VAL A 35 -10.62 13.30 -4.92
C VAL A 35 -10.05 12.21 -4.03
N ARG A 36 -8.75 12.00 -4.10
CA ARG A 36 -8.12 10.88 -3.41
C ARG A 36 -7.12 11.28 -2.33
N GLN A 37 -6.71 12.57 -2.28
CA GLN A 37 -5.64 12.95 -1.37
C GLN A 37 -5.84 14.34 -0.78
N PHE A 38 -5.71 14.42 0.54
CA PHE A 38 -5.61 15.68 1.29
C PHE A 38 -4.32 15.66 2.09
N LYS A 39 -3.56 16.74 2.05
CA LYS A 39 -2.33 16.87 2.84
C LYS A 39 -2.55 17.80 4.03
N PHE A 40 -2.28 17.25 5.22
CA PHE A 40 -2.18 18.03 6.45
C PHE A 40 -0.72 17.95 6.94
N PRO A 41 -0.25 18.84 7.86
CA PRO A 41 1.15 18.85 8.30
C PRO A 41 1.51 17.46 8.77
N ASP A 42 1.42 16.58 9.18
CA ASP A 42 1.94 15.26 9.54
C ASP A 42 1.14 14.08 8.99
N LYS A 43 0.13 14.38 8.15
CA LYS A 43 -0.77 13.34 7.66
C LYS A 43 -1.08 13.53 6.19
N CYS A 44 -1.21 12.42 5.49
CA CYS A 44 -1.67 12.38 4.13
C CYS A 44 -2.95 11.53 4.12
N VAL A 45 -4.09 12.14 3.85
CA VAL A 45 -5.38 11.45 3.88
C VAL A 45 -5.85 11.23 2.46
N PHE A 46 -6.12 9.96 2.14
CA PHE A 46 -6.67 9.57 0.85
C PHE A 46 -8.15 9.29 1.03
N GLN A 47 -8.99 9.95 0.24
CA GLN A 47 -10.42 9.69 0.27
C GLN A 47 -10.82 8.88 -0.95
N TRP A 48 -11.57 7.81 -0.71
CA TRP A 48 -12.07 6.93 -1.75
C TRP A 48 -13.55 6.71 -1.59
N ARG A 49 -14.25 6.71 -2.70
CA ARG A 49 -15.63 6.24 -2.72
C ARG A 49 -15.65 4.74 -2.46
N LYS A 50 -16.50 4.31 -1.53
CA LYS A 50 -16.70 2.89 -1.26
C LYS A 50 -17.42 2.26 -2.45
N MET A 51 -16.85 1.19 -3.00
CA MET A 51 -17.38 0.51 -4.17
C MET A 51 -17.11 -0.99 -4.05
N PRO A 52 -17.78 -1.84 -4.86
CA PRO A 52 -17.48 -3.27 -4.85
C PRO A 52 -16.01 -3.55 -5.15
N ILE A 53 -15.47 -4.60 -4.55
CA ILE A 53 -14.04 -4.90 -4.68
C ILE A 53 -13.63 -5.16 -6.14
N ASP A 54 -14.48 -5.81 -6.92
CA ASP A 54 -14.15 -6.07 -8.32
C ASP A 54 -14.01 -4.78 -9.13
N GLU A 55 -14.90 -3.82 -8.90
CA GLU A 55 -14.82 -2.51 -9.55
C GLU A 55 -13.55 -1.78 -9.13
N LEU A 56 -13.20 -1.85 -7.86
CA LEU A 56 -11.99 -1.20 -7.34
C LEU A 56 -10.73 -1.82 -7.96
N ILE A 57 -10.67 -3.13 -8.06
CA ILE A 57 -9.55 -3.83 -8.70
C ILE A 57 -9.46 -3.43 -10.17
N ASP A 58 -10.57 -3.41 -10.89
CA ASP A 58 -10.59 -3.08 -12.31
C ASP A 58 -10.11 -1.64 -12.56
N ILE A 59 -10.55 -0.68 -11.73
CA ILE A 59 -10.09 0.70 -11.82
C ILE A 59 -8.60 0.81 -11.54
N THR A 60 -8.10 0.08 -10.55
CA THR A 60 -6.68 0.06 -10.20
C THR A 60 -5.84 -0.47 -11.36
N LEU A 61 -6.28 -1.56 -11.99
CA LEU A 61 -5.63 -2.13 -13.16
C LEU A 61 -5.65 -1.16 -14.34
N PHE A 62 -6.78 -0.50 -14.56
CA PHE A 62 -6.93 0.46 -15.66
C PHE A 62 -5.98 1.66 -15.48
N ARG A 63 -5.90 2.20 -14.28
CA ARG A 63 -5.05 3.38 -14.00
C ARG A 63 -3.58 3.04 -13.89
N ASN A 64 -3.25 1.80 -13.55
CA ASN A 64 -1.87 1.34 -13.41
C ASN A 64 -1.04 2.24 -12.44
N PHE A 65 -1.65 2.66 -11.34
CA PHE A 65 -0.97 3.50 -10.33
C PHE A 65 -0.30 2.63 -9.26
N PRO A 66 1.03 2.68 -9.14
CA PRO A 66 1.74 1.89 -8.14
C PRO A 66 1.25 2.12 -6.70
N MET A 67 0.88 3.34 -6.37
CA MET A 67 0.38 3.71 -5.03
C MET A 67 -0.89 2.96 -4.63
N GLU A 68 -1.69 2.54 -5.61
CA GLU A 68 -2.98 1.93 -5.34
C GLU A 68 -2.84 0.50 -4.78
N ILE A 69 -1.80 -0.22 -5.20
CA ILE A 69 -1.62 -1.61 -4.81
C ILE A 69 -1.39 -1.77 -3.31
N GLY A 70 -0.76 -0.81 -2.67
CA GLY A 70 -0.47 -0.85 -1.24
C GLY A 70 -1.72 -1.00 -0.38
N LYS A 71 -2.87 -0.50 -0.83
CA LYS A 71 -4.13 -0.61 -0.10
C LYS A 71 -4.61 -2.05 -0.01
N PHE A 72 -4.38 -2.83 -1.05
CA PHE A 72 -4.76 -4.24 -1.10
C PHE A 72 -3.91 -5.13 -0.19
N LEU A 73 -2.84 -4.59 0.38
CA LEU A 73 -1.95 -5.30 1.30
C LEU A 73 -2.26 -5.02 2.77
N VAL A 74 -3.19 -4.11 3.04
CA VAL A 74 -3.53 -3.65 4.38
C VAL A 74 -4.52 -4.62 5.03
N PRO A 75 -4.22 -5.20 6.22
CA PRO A 75 -5.11 -6.17 6.87
C PRO A 75 -6.53 -5.66 7.09
N GLU A 76 -6.69 -4.41 7.50
CA GLU A 76 -7.99 -3.80 7.73
C GLU A 76 -8.79 -3.68 6.43
N PHE A 77 -8.12 -3.31 5.33
CA PHE A 77 -8.73 -3.25 4.00
C PHE A 77 -9.16 -4.64 3.53
N ILE A 78 -8.28 -5.62 3.69
CA ILE A 78 -8.53 -7.01 3.31
C ILE A 78 -9.79 -7.54 4.02
N LYS A 79 -9.90 -7.25 5.32
CA LYS A 79 -11.06 -7.65 6.12
C LYS A 79 -12.33 -6.97 5.67
N GLU A 80 -12.28 -5.66 5.44
CA GLU A 80 -13.45 -4.86 5.03
C GLU A 80 -14.04 -5.35 3.72
N PHE A 81 -13.20 -5.65 2.75
CA PHE A 81 -13.64 -6.08 1.42
C PHE A 81 -13.67 -7.60 1.23
N LYS A 82 -13.35 -8.37 2.29
CA LYS A 82 -13.30 -9.84 2.22
C LYS A 82 -12.42 -10.31 1.06
N LEU A 83 -11.25 -9.69 0.92
CA LEU A 83 -10.32 -9.94 -0.17
C LEU A 83 -9.75 -11.36 -0.08
N SER A 84 -9.70 -12.06 -1.21
CA SER A 84 -9.09 -13.39 -1.30
C SER A 84 -7.68 -13.30 -1.90
N ILE A 85 -6.92 -14.37 -1.75
CA ILE A 85 -5.60 -14.47 -2.40
C ILE A 85 -5.75 -14.45 -3.93
N ASP A 86 -6.83 -15.02 -4.47
CA ASP A 86 -7.08 -14.96 -5.91
C ASP A 86 -7.35 -13.54 -6.39
N ASP A 87 -8.03 -12.74 -5.58
CA ASP A 87 -8.21 -11.31 -5.89
C ASP A 87 -6.86 -10.60 -5.95
N LEU A 88 -5.98 -10.90 -5.00
CA LEU A 88 -4.63 -10.31 -4.95
C LEU A 88 -3.80 -10.72 -6.17
N LYS A 89 -3.92 -11.95 -6.62
CA LYS A 89 -3.21 -12.43 -7.82
C LYS A 89 -3.59 -11.65 -9.07
N ARG A 90 -4.80 -11.13 -9.16
CA ARG A 90 -5.25 -10.31 -10.29
C ARG A 90 -4.42 -9.03 -10.45
N LEU A 91 -3.76 -8.57 -9.39
CA LEU A 91 -2.98 -7.35 -9.39
C LEU A 91 -1.51 -7.55 -9.79
N LYS A 92 -1.13 -8.77 -10.16
CA LYS A 92 0.24 -9.09 -10.58
C LYS A 92 0.79 -8.17 -11.68
N PRO A 93 0.02 -7.78 -12.72
CA PRO A 93 0.53 -6.87 -13.74
C PRO A 93 1.00 -5.53 -13.20
N ILE A 94 0.39 -5.04 -12.12
CA ILE A 94 0.81 -3.79 -11.48
C ILE A 94 2.04 -4.02 -10.61
N ILE A 95 2.04 -5.09 -9.82
CA ILE A 95 3.11 -5.34 -8.85
C ILE A 95 4.47 -5.52 -9.53
N THR A 96 4.48 -6.04 -10.76
CA THR A 96 5.71 -6.21 -11.51
C THR A 96 6.26 -4.90 -12.08
N LYS A 97 5.48 -3.82 -12.04
CA LYS A 97 5.84 -2.51 -12.58
C LYS A 97 6.08 -1.46 -11.49
N LEU A 98 6.10 -1.87 -10.23
CA LEU A 98 6.32 -0.93 -9.13
C LEU A 98 7.69 -0.28 -9.23
N ASP A 99 7.72 1.03 -8.97
CA ASP A 99 8.98 1.78 -8.93
C ASP A 99 9.76 1.46 -7.64
N ASP A 100 10.99 1.96 -7.56
CA ASP A 100 11.91 1.60 -6.49
C ASP A 100 11.36 1.91 -5.09
N LYS A 101 10.73 3.05 -4.91
CA LYS A 101 10.20 3.44 -3.59
C LYS A 101 9.05 2.56 -3.12
N HIS A 102 8.42 1.80 -4.02
CA HIS A 102 7.32 0.89 -3.71
C HIS A 102 7.73 -0.59 -3.78
N LYS A 103 9.02 -0.90 -3.98
CA LYS A 103 9.49 -2.29 -4.07
C LYS A 103 9.23 -3.08 -2.78
N TYR A 104 9.16 -2.44 -1.63
CA TYR A 104 8.79 -3.12 -0.39
C TYR A 104 7.37 -3.70 -0.47
N GLU A 105 6.47 -3.07 -1.22
CA GLU A 105 5.12 -3.60 -1.43
C GLU A 105 5.15 -4.88 -2.26
N GLU A 106 6.05 -4.96 -3.24
CA GLU A 106 6.25 -6.20 -4.01
C GLU A 106 6.72 -7.35 -3.10
N VAL A 107 7.62 -7.07 -2.17
CA VAL A 107 8.09 -8.07 -1.19
C VAL A 107 6.92 -8.56 -0.34
N ILE A 108 6.07 -7.67 0.15
CA ILE A 108 4.89 -8.03 0.94
C ILE A 108 3.91 -8.86 0.10
N TYR A 109 3.65 -8.41 -1.13
CA TYR A 109 2.77 -9.12 -2.07
C TYR A 109 3.24 -10.56 -2.29
N ASN A 110 4.52 -10.74 -2.61
CA ASN A 110 5.09 -12.07 -2.85
C ASN A 110 5.00 -12.95 -1.61
N ALA A 111 5.20 -12.38 -0.42
CA ALA A 111 5.07 -13.11 0.83
C ALA A 111 3.65 -13.61 1.06
N TYR A 112 2.66 -12.77 0.82
CA TYR A 112 1.25 -13.17 0.92
C TYR A 112 0.90 -14.30 -0.05
N ILE A 113 1.37 -14.21 -1.28
CA ILE A 113 1.14 -15.25 -2.28
C ILE A 113 1.83 -16.56 -1.88
N GLU A 114 3.08 -16.48 -1.43
CA GLU A 114 3.85 -17.64 -0.97
C GLU A 114 3.17 -18.33 0.22
N ASN A 115 2.71 -17.53 1.18
CA ASN A 115 2.04 -18.06 2.37
C ASN A 115 0.61 -18.53 2.09
N ASN A 116 0.06 -18.15 0.97
CA ASN A 116 -1.37 -18.31 0.63
C ASN A 116 -2.26 -17.77 1.74
N ASP A 117 -1.83 -16.66 2.36
CA ASP A 117 -2.50 -16.01 3.47
C ASP A 117 -2.00 -14.55 3.57
N PHE A 118 -2.80 -13.69 4.21
CA PHE A 118 -2.48 -12.28 4.41
C PHE A 118 -1.72 -12.06 5.73
N ILE A 119 -0.72 -12.89 5.97
CA ILE A 119 0.12 -12.82 7.18
C ILE A 119 1.58 -12.81 6.76
N LEU A 120 2.36 -11.90 7.36
CA LEU A 120 3.81 -11.84 7.18
C LEU A 120 4.49 -12.53 8.37
N THR A 121 5.49 -13.36 8.08
CA THR A 121 6.42 -13.79 9.12
C THR A 121 7.33 -12.63 9.50
N ASP A 122 7.97 -12.69 10.67
CA ASP A 122 8.91 -11.67 11.11
C ASP A 122 10.05 -11.48 10.09
N LYS A 123 10.53 -12.59 9.53
CA LYS A 123 11.57 -12.56 8.50
C LYS A 123 11.10 -11.86 7.22
N GLN A 124 9.90 -12.16 6.77
CA GLN A 124 9.33 -11.53 5.58
C GLN A 124 9.13 -10.03 5.79
N ARG A 125 8.65 -9.64 6.96
CA ARG A 125 8.48 -8.24 7.33
C ARG A 125 9.83 -7.52 7.39
N GLN A 126 10.84 -8.16 7.94
CA GLN A 126 12.20 -7.61 7.98
C GLN A 126 12.76 -7.45 6.57
N ASN A 127 12.54 -8.41 5.67
CA ASN A 127 12.96 -8.30 4.28
C ASN A 127 12.30 -7.11 3.57
N ALA A 128 11.01 -6.90 3.82
CA ALA A 128 10.29 -5.75 3.27
C ALA A 128 10.87 -4.44 3.80
N PHE A 129 11.17 -4.37 5.09
CA PHE A 129 11.78 -3.20 5.71
C PHE A 129 13.18 -2.92 5.16
N GLU A 130 13.98 -3.94 4.96
CA GLU A 130 15.32 -3.80 4.37
C GLU A 130 15.23 -3.24 2.94
N THR A 131 14.28 -3.72 2.15
CA THR A 131 14.04 -3.22 0.80
C THR A 131 13.62 -1.75 0.84
N TYR A 132 12.70 -1.39 1.72
CA TYR A 132 12.27 -0.01 1.92
C TYR A 132 13.45 0.91 2.26
N THR A 133 14.28 0.49 3.21
CA THR A 133 15.43 1.26 3.68
C THR A 133 16.49 1.40 2.60
N MET A 134 16.75 0.35 1.85
CA MET A 134 17.74 0.34 0.78
C MET A 134 17.45 1.41 -0.27
N TYR A 135 16.23 1.45 -0.79
CA TYR A 135 15.86 2.42 -1.83
C TYR A 135 15.80 3.84 -1.28
N ARG A 136 15.40 4.01 -0.04
CA ARG A 136 15.38 5.29 0.62
C ARG A 136 16.80 5.86 0.80
N ASN A 137 17.76 5.01 1.18
CA ASN A 137 19.15 5.40 1.34
C ASN A 137 19.80 5.77 0.00
N ILE A 138 19.50 5.03 -1.07
CA ILE A 138 19.98 5.35 -2.41
C ILE A 138 19.50 6.74 -2.83
N ASN A 139 18.22 7.05 -2.62
CA ASN A 139 17.67 8.36 -2.93
C ASN A 139 18.33 9.48 -2.12
N LYS A 140 18.71 9.19 -0.88
CA LYS A 140 19.43 10.12 -0.03
C LYS A 140 20.84 10.43 -0.55
N ILE A 141 21.54 9.42 -1.05
CA ILE A 141 22.90 9.54 -1.57
C ILE A 141 22.90 10.31 -2.90
N LYS A 142 21.88 10.16 -3.72
CA LYS A 142 21.74 10.86 -5.01
C LYS A 142 21.46 12.36 -4.88
N LYS A 143 21.13 12.81 -3.70
CA LYS A 143 20.95 14.23 -3.43
C LYS A 143 22.27 14.87 -3.06
#